data_0291f4efa7a4a3923687862a04ebba84
#
_entry.id   0291f4efa7a4a3923687862a04ebba84
#
_cell.length_a   1.000
_cell.length_b   1.000
_cell.length_c   1.000
_cell.angle_alpha   90.00
_cell.angle_beta   90.00
_cell.angle_gamma   90.00
#
_symmetry.space_group_name_H-M   'P 1'
#
loop_
_entity.id
_entity.type
_entity.pdbx_description
1 polymer ?
#
loop_
_entity_poly.entity_id
_entity_poly.type
_entity_poly.pdbx_seq_one_letter_code
_entity_poly.pdbx_strand_id
1 'polypeptide(L)'
;KLNMFFYDPKFKKTLPYYDTFPLVLPLEAYSDGFLGINFHYLPIPLRVKLLDQLVDYSNNTKFDESTRLNVDYRKLKKIKLIQPTIHKYLSGQTKSQFRRIDADEFMVAALLPVQRFKKASSKEVWSDSRGMI
;
A
#
# COMPACT_ATOMS: atom_id res chain seq x y z
N LYS A 1 0.37 3.29 10.40
CA LYS A 1 -0.76 2.36 10.48
C LYS A 1 -1.39 2.16 9.12
N LEU A 2 -2.02 1.00 8.94
CA LEU A 2 -2.75 0.72 7.71
C LEU A 2 -4.05 1.51 7.65
N ASN A 3 -4.44 1.93 6.46
CA ASN A 3 -5.70 2.62 6.21
C ASN A 3 -6.38 2.08 4.96
N MET A 4 -7.69 2.03 4.98
CA MET A 4 -8.52 1.75 3.81
C MET A 4 -9.41 2.93 3.51
N PHE A 5 -9.59 3.22 2.23
CA PHE A 5 -10.43 4.34 1.79
C PHE A 5 -10.83 4.15 0.33
N PHE A 6 -11.92 4.78 -0.09
CA PHE A 6 -12.28 4.81 -1.49
C PHE A 6 -11.49 5.90 -2.20
N TYR A 7 -11.00 5.58 -3.38
CA TYR A 7 -10.11 6.44 -4.16
C TYR A 7 -10.47 6.45 -5.64
N ASP A 8 -10.50 7.65 -6.25
CA ASP A 8 -10.73 7.84 -7.68
C ASP A 8 -9.53 8.59 -8.28
N PRO A 9 -8.59 7.88 -8.95
CA PRO A 9 -7.37 8.51 -9.45
C PRO A 9 -7.64 9.64 -10.46
N LYS A 10 -6.92 10.73 -10.32
CA LYS A 10 -7.03 11.89 -11.19
C LYS A 10 -6.73 11.55 -12.65
N PHE A 11 -5.74 10.69 -12.89
CA PHE A 11 -5.29 10.33 -14.22
C PHE A 11 -5.74 8.93 -14.64
N LYS A 12 -6.89 8.48 -14.17
CA LYS A 12 -7.40 7.13 -14.41
C LYS A 12 -7.52 6.78 -15.90
N LYS A 13 -7.72 7.76 -16.77
CA LYS A 13 -7.84 7.53 -18.22
C LYS A 13 -6.54 7.02 -18.83
N THR A 14 -5.40 7.42 -18.28
CA THR A 14 -4.08 7.05 -18.78
C THR A 14 -3.44 5.89 -18.04
N LEU A 15 -3.98 5.53 -16.86
CA LEU A 15 -3.46 4.40 -16.09
C LEU A 15 -3.88 3.07 -16.72
N PRO A 16 -2.99 2.08 -16.79
CA PRO A 16 -3.35 0.74 -17.30
C PRO A 16 -4.35 0.03 -16.40
N TYR A 17 -4.28 0.26 -15.11
CA TYR A 17 -5.22 -0.23 -14.09
C TYR A 17 -5.02 0.57 -12.80
N TYR A 18 -5.99 0.48 -11.89
CA TYR A 18 -5.90 1.14 -10.59
C TYR A 18 -6.85 0.48 -9.58
N ASP A 19 -6.56 0.62 -8.29
CA ASP A 19 -7.38 0.11 -7.20
C ASP A 19 -8.26 1.24 -6.65
N THR A 20 -9.56 1.01 -6.59
CA THR A 20 -10.52 2.01 -6.08
C THR A 20 -10.79 1.87 -4.58
N PHE A 21 -10.25 0.84 -3.93
CA PHE A 21 -10.39 0.62 -2.49
C PHE A 21 -9.07 0.13 -1.88
N PRO A 22 -8.03 0.98 -1.87
CA PRO A 22 -6.69 0.57 -1.45
C PRO A 22 -6.56 0.28 0.03
N LEU A 23 -5.62 -0.63 0.35
CA LEU A 23 -5.15 -0.92 1.71
C LEU A 23 -3.73 -0.38 1.82
N VAL A 24 -3.54 0.77 2.45
CA VAL A 24 -2.32 1.56 2.35
C VAL A 24 -1.62 1.73 3.68
N LEU A 25 -0.30 1.49 3.67
CA LEU A 25 0.62 1.94 4.71
C LEU A 25 1.26 3.25 4.22
N PRO A 26 0.94 4.41 4.83
CA PRO A 26 1.55 5.67 4.43
C PRO A 26 3.04 5.71 4.75
N LEU A 27 3.84 6.27 3.84
CA LEU A 27 5.30 6.40 3.97
C LEU A 27 5.74 7.84 4.12
N GLU A 28 5.27 8.73 3.26
CA GLU A 28 5.64 10.13 3.24
C GLU A 28 4.42 11.01 2.99
N ALA A 29 4.35 12.14 3.70
CA ALA A 29 3.31 13.14 3.51
C ALA A 29 3.79 14.25 2.59
N TYR A 30 2.90 14.70 1.68
CA TYR A 30 3.12 15.85 0.82
C TYR A 30 1.97 16.85 1.00
N SER A 31 2.14 18.06 0.48
CA SER A 31 1.10 19.10 0.58
C SER A 31 -0.21 18.71 -0.13
N ASP A 32 -0.12 17.91 -1.20
CA ASP A 32 -1.26 17.50 -2.02
C ASP A 32 -1.71 16.05 -1.82
N GLY A 33 -1.06 15.31 -0.91
CA GLY A 33 -1.37 13.91 -0.68
C GLY A 33 -0.26 13.18 0.08
N PHE A 34 -0.10 11.88 -0.22
CA PHE A 34 0.92 11.07 0.44
C PHE A 34 1.37 9.91 -0.45
N LEU A 35 2.58 9.43 -0.16
CA LEU A 35 3.12 8.22 -0.76
C LEU A 35 2.84 7.06 0.18
N GLY A 36 2.42 5.92 -0.37
CA GLY A 36 2.12 4.76 0.45
C GLY A 36 2.30 3.43 -0.27
N ILE A 37 2.30 2.37 0.53
CA ILE A 37 2.32 0.98 0.07
C ILE A 37 0.87 0.50 0.00
N ASN A 38 0.39 0.14 -1.20
CA ASN A 38 -0.90 -0.53 -1.34
C ASN A 38 -0.68 -2.04 -1.46
N PHE A 39 -1.03 -2.79 -0.40
CA PHE A 39 -0.85 -4.24 -0.34
C PHE A 39 -1.66 -4.98 -1.40
N HIS A 40 -2.74 -4.40 -1.90
CA HIS A 40 -3.61 -5.04 -2.89
C HIS A 40 -2.92 -5.34 -4.22
N TYR A 41 -1.82 -4.65 -4.53
CA TYR A 41 -1.04 -4.91 -5.75
C TYR A 41 -0.24 -6.21 -5.69
N LEU A 42 -0.21 -6.86 -4.52
CA LEU A 42 0.41 -8.18 -4.35
C LEU A 42 -0.65 -9.26 -4.16
N PRO A 43 -0.41 -10.49 -4.64
CA PRO A 43 -1.22 -11.62 -4.25
C PRO A 43 -1.07 -11.88 -2.74
N ILE A 44 -2.09 -12.49 -2.14
CA ILE A 44 -2.20 -12.62 -0.69
C ILE A 44 -0.95 -13.21 -0.01
N PRO A 45 -0.33 -14.29 -0.52
CA PRO A 45 0.89 -14.82 0.11
C PRO A 45 2.04 -13.83 0.16
N LEU A 46 2.17 -12.99 -0.86
CA LEU A 46 3.23 -11.97 -0.90
C LEU A 46 2.91 -10.77 0.00
N ARG A 47 1.62 -10.46 0.24
CA ARG A 47 1.22 -9.44 1.22
C ARG A 47 1.69 -9.82 2.62
N VAL A 48 1.51 -11.07 2.99
CA VAL A 48 1.95 -11.59 4.29
C VAL A 48 3.47 -11.49 4.42
N LYS A 49 4.20 -11.89 3.38
CA LYS A 49 5.65 -11.80 3.35
C LYS A 49 6.15 -10.35 3.48
N LEU A 50 5.53 -9.42 2.77
CA LEU A 50 5.87 -8.01 2.88
C LEU A 50 5.58 -7.47 4.28
N LEU A 51 4.43 -7.81 4.85
CA LEU A 51 4.05 -7.38 6.19
C LEU A 51 5.07 -7.86 7.23
N ASP A 52 5.51 -9.12 7.15
CA ASP A 52 6.53 -9.66 8.03
C ASP A 52 7.84 -8.89 7.91
N GLN A 53 8.28 -8.58 6.70
CA GLN A 53 9.50 -7.80 6.49
C GLN A 53 9.39 -6.39 7.06
N LEU A 54 8.24 -5.75 6.94
CA LEU A 54 8.00 -4.41 7.50
C LEU A 54 7.97 -4.43 9.02
N VAL A 55 7.37 -5.46 9.63
CA VAL A 55 7.34 -5.63 11.08
C VAL A 55 8.75 -5.84 11.62
N ASP A 56 9.53 -6.73 11.02
CA ASP A 56 10.91 -6.97 11.42
C ASP A 56 11.75 -5.69 11.32
N TYR A 57 11.60 -4.96 10.26
CA TYR A 57 12.28 -3.68 10.08
C TYR A 57 11.91 -2.69 11.19
N SER A 58 10.62 -2.56 11.51
CA SER A 58 10.13 -1.67 12.55
C SER A 58 10.67 -2.05 13.94
N ASN A 59 10.71 -3.34 14.25
CA ASN A 59 11.22 -3.84 15.53
C ASN A 59 12.72 -3.60 15.67
N ASN A 60 13.47 -3.68 14.58
CA ASN A 60 14.92 -3.54 14.59
C ASN A 60 15.39 -2.09 14.66
N THR A 61 14.58 -1.13 14.26
CA THR A 61 14.98 0.28 14.19
C THR A 61 14.75 1.06 15.47
N LYS A 62 13.94 0.54 16.40
CA LYS A 62 13.59 1.18 17.69
C LYS A 62 13.02 2.60 17.54
N PHE A 63 12.38 2.91 16.42
CA PHE A 63 11.72 4.19 16.21
C PHE A 63 10.36 4.22 16.89
N ASP A 64 9.96 5.40 17.36
CA ASP A 64 8.60 5.62 17.82
C ASP A 64 7.60 5.70 16.64
N GLU A 65 6.30 5.75 16.94
CA GLU A 65 5.28 5.76 15.90
C GLU A 65 5.37 6.97 14.95
N SER A 66 5.80 8.13 15.45
CA SER A 66 5.93 9.33 14.62
C SER A 66 7.09 9.20 13.63
N THR A 67 8.18 8.58 14.05
CA THR A 67 9.33 8.32 13.16
C THR A 67 9.10 7.14 12.23
N ARG A 68 8.19 6.21 12.53
CA ARG A 68 7.85 5.10 11.63
C ARG A 68 7.22 5.57 10.32
N LEU A 69 6.46 6.64 10.34
CA LEU A 69 5.90 7.24 9.11
C LEU A 69 6.98 7.89 8.26
N ASN A 70 8.07 8.32 8.90
CA ASN A 70 9.23 8.89 8.25
C ASN A 70 10.35 7.87 8.09
N VAL A 71 10.06 6.59 8.30
CA VAL A 71 11.03 5.52 8.03
C VAL A 71 11.49 5.70 6.61
N ASP A 72 12.74 5.90 6.52
CA ASP A 72 13.44 6.30 5.34
C ASP A 72 13.04 5.40 4.16
N TYR A 73 12.23 5.95 3.26
CA TYR A 73 11.83 5.29 2.03
C TYR A 73 13.04 4.69 1.30
N ARG A 74 14.22 5.32 1.42
CA ARG A 74 15.44 4.81 0.83
C ARG A 74 15.86 3.45 1.38
N LYS A 75 15.56 3.15 2.64
CA LYS A 75 15.81 1.83 3.24
C LYS A 75 14.75 0.82 2.78
N LEU A 76 13.51 1.24 2.67
CA LEU A 76 12.42 0.38 2.22
C LEU A 76 12.55 -0.02 0.75
N LYS A 77 13.18 0.80 -0.08
CA LYS A 77 13.47 0.47 -1.49
C LYS A 77 14.23 -0.85 -1.66
N LYS A 78 15.01 -1.25 -0.66
CA LYS A 78 15.76 -2.50 -0.69
C LYS A 78 14.86 -3.72 -0.60
N ILE A 79 13.65 -3.57 -0.13
CA ILE A 79 12.64 -4.63 -0.10
C ILE A 79 12.00 -4.69 -1.48
N LYS A 80 12.34 -5.72 -2.25
CA LYS A 80 11.85 -5.84 -3.64
C LYS A 80 10.33 -5.89 -3.75
N LEU A 81 9.67 -6.48 -2.75
CA LEU A 81 8.21 -6.61 -2.74
C LEU A 81 7.47 -5.28 -2.75
N ILE A 82 8.10 -4.18 -2.33
CA ILE A 82 7.43 -2.87 -2.33
C ILE A 82 7.33 -2.24 -3.72
N GLN A 83 8.15 -2.67 -4.68
CA GLN A 83 8.22 -2.03 -6.00
C GLN A 83 6.85 -1.88 -6.67
N PRO A 84 6.03 -2.94 -6.80
CA PRO A 84 4.73 -2.81 -7.43
C PRO A 84 3.69 -2.12 -6.54
N THR A 85 3.98 -1.88 -5.26
CA THR A 85 3.00 -1.42 -4.27
C THR A 85 3.05 0.08 -4.01
N ILE A 86 4.11 0.76 -4.43
CA ILE A 86 4.31 2.18 -4.13
C ILE A 86 3.45 3.05 -5.04
N HIS A 87 2.58 3.85 -4.44
CA HIS A 87 1.71 4.77 -5.16
C HIS A 87 1.59 6.08 -4.41
N LYS A 88 1.42 7.17 -5.15
CA LYS A 88 1.07 8.47 -4.60
C LYS A 88 -0.45 8.64 -4.64
N TYR A 89 -1.02 9.01 -3.50
CA TYR A 89 -2.46 9.26 -3.35
C TYR A 89 -2.69 10.75 -3.15
N LEU A 90 -3.52 11.35 -4.02
CA LEU A 90 -3.86 12.76 -3.94
C LEU A 90 -5.04 12.96 -3.00
N SER A 91 -4.92 13.87 -2.05
CA SER A 91 -5.96 14.12 -1.04
C SER A 91 -7.30 14.52 -1.66
N GLY A 92 -7.28 15.29 -2.77
CA GLY A 92 -8.48 15.71 -3.48
C GLY A 92 -9.23 14.57 -4.18
N GLN A 93 -8.65 13.40 -4.29
CA GLN A 93 -9.22 12.24 -4.99
C GLN A 93 -9.69 11.14 -4.04
N THR A 94 -9.53 11.30 -2.73
CA THR A 94 -10.11 10.40 -1.74
C THR A 94 -11.62 10.63 -1.67
N LYS A 95 -12.40 9.55 -1.72
CA LYS A 95 -13.87 9.59 -1.79
C LYS A 95 -14.56 9.14 -0.53
N SER A 96 -13.80 8.84 0.52
CA SER A 96 -14.32 8.47 1.84
C SER A 96 -13.35 8.89 2.92
N GLN A 97 -13.81 8.79 4.18
CA GLN A 97 -12.91 8.89 5.31
C GLN A 97 -11.95 7.70 5.33
N PHE A 98 -10.78 7.88 5.91
CA PHE A 98 -9.82 6.80 6.10
C PHE A 98 -10.28 5.90 7.23
N ARG A 99 -10.41 4.60 6.92
CA ARG A 99 -10.65 3.58 7.92
C ARG A 99 -9.30 3.06 8.39
N ARG A 100 -8.96 3.38 9.63
CA ARG A 100 -7.70 2.98 10.24
C ARG A 100 -7.76 1.53 10.68
N ILE A 101 -6.71 0.77 10.35
CA ILE A 101 -6.56 -0.63 10.74
C ILE A 101 -5.50 -0.69 11.83
N ASP A 102 -5.86 -1.25 12.99
CA ASP A 102 -4.93 -1.40 14.11
C ASP A 102 -3.97 -2.57 13.89
N ALA A 103 -2.83 -2.55 14.60
CA ALA A 103 -1.75 -3.51 14.41
C ALA A 103 -2.19 -4.97 14.59
N ASP A 104 -3.08 -5.26 15.52
CA ASP A 104 -3.61 -6.60 15.77
C ASP A 104 -4.52 -7.11 14.65
N GLU A 105 -5.00 -6.22 13.77
CA GLU A 105 -5.83 -6.55 12.62
C GLU A 105 -5.07 -6.53 11.28
N PHE A 106 -3.78 -6.19 11.27
CA PHE A 106 -3.01 -6.07 10.03
C PHE A 106 -3.04 -7.35 9.20
N MET A 107 -2.85 -8.50 9.84
CA MET A 107 -2.83 -9.79 9.14
C MET A 107 -4.20 -10.11 8.54
N VAL A 108 -5.27 -9.86 9.28
CA VAL A 108 -6.63 -10.08 8.79
C VAL A 108 -6.88 -9.19 7.56
N ALA A 109 -6.53 -7.91 7.66
CA ALA A 109 -6.71 -6.97 6.54
C ALA A 109 -5.92 -7.40 5.31
N ALA A 110 -4.68 -7.87 5.49
CA ALA A 110 -3.85 -8.34 4.38
C ALA A 110 -4.44 -9.57 3.68
N LEU A 111 -5.10 -10.46 4.42
CA LEU A 111 -5.68 -11.70 3.90
C LEU A 111 -7.03 -11.49 3.20
N LEU A 112 -7.69 -10.35 3.39
CA LEU A 112 -9.01 -10.11 2.79
C LEU A 112 -8.89 -9.77 1.30
N PRO A 113 -9.59 -10.50 0.41
CA PRO A 113 -9.60 -10.22 -1.02
C PRO A 113 -10.58 -9.11 -1.37
N VAL A 114 -10.38 -7.92 -0.81
CA VAL A 114 -11.29 -6.77 -0.97
C VAL A 114 -10.78 -5.72 -1.96
N GLN A 115 -9.70 -6.01 -2.68
CA GLN A 115 -9.20 -5.13 -3.74
C GLN A 115 -10.26 -4.90 -4.82
N ARG A 116 -10.30 -3.69 -5.36
CA ARG A 116 -11.26 -3.30 -6.41
C ARG A 116 -10.53 -2.68 -7.59
N PHE A 117 -9.83 -3.53 -8.34
CA PHE A 117 -9.13 -3.08 -9.54
C PHE A 117 -10.11 -2.76 -10.67
N LYS A 118 -9.78 -1.71 -11.43
CA LYS A 118 -10.45 -1.32 -12.67
C LYS A 118 -9.48 -1.47 -13.83
N LYS A 119 -10.01 -1.79 -15.02
CA LYS A 119 -9.29 -2.00 -16.29
C LYS A 119 -8.49 -3.28 -16.37
N ALA A 120 -8.25 -3.98 -15.26
CA ALA A 120 -7.59 -5.28 -15.25
C ALA A 120 -8.14 -6.11 -14.10
N SER A 121 -8.03 -7.43 -14.21
CA SER A 121 -8.37 -8.35 -13.13
C SER A 121 -7.25 -8.36 -12.08
N SER A 122 -7.58 -8.80 -10.86
CA SER A 122 -6.57 -9.01 -9.82
C SER A 122 -5.44 -9.92 -10.30
N LYS A 123 -5.79 -10.98 -11.02
CA LYS A 123 -4.81 -11.93 -11.57
C LYS A 123 -3.82 -11.25 -12.52
N GLU A 124 -4.31 -10.38 -13.39
CA GLU A 124 -3.46 -9.62 -14.32
C GLU A 124 -2.54 -8.65 -13.58
N VAL A 125 -3.09 -7.89 -12.62
CA VAL A 125 -2.31 -6.97 -11.79
C VAL A 125 -1.21 -7.71 -11.05
N TRP A 126 -1.53 -8.84 -10.44
CA TRP A 126 -0.56 -9.62 -9.67
C TRP A 126 0.50 -10.28 -10.55
N SER A 127 0.15 -10.68 -11.77
CA SER A 127 1.13 -11.16 -12.74
C SER A 127 2.15 -10.09 -13.09
N ASP A 128 1.69 -8.88 -13.37
CA ASP A 128 2.56 -7.72 -13.63
C ASP A 128 3.44 -7.42 -12.40
N SER A 129 2.87 -7.43 -11.22
CA SER A 129 3.59 -7.18 -9.97
C SER A 129 4.73 -8.18 -9.75
N ARG A 130 4.48 -9.47 -10.02
CA ARG A 130 5.52 -10.50 -9.92
C ARG A 130 6.66 -10.24 -10.89
N GLY A 131 6.37 -9.70 -12.06
CA GLY A 131 7.39 -9.33 -13.04
C GLY A 131 8.29 -8.18 -12.58
N MET A 132 7.84 -7.35 -11.64
CA MET A 132 8.62 -6.23 -11.10
C MET A 132 9.54 -6.62 -9.93
N ILE A 133 9.33 -7.79 -9.35
CA ILE A 133 10.03 -8.24 -8.14
C ILE A 133 11.33 -8.98 -8.49
#